data_521cb4fe37e0d10807c747c262f81b2c
#
_entry.id   521cb4fe37e0d10807c747c262f81b2c
#
_cell.length_a   1.000
_cell.length_b   1.000
_cell.length_c   1.000
_cell.angle_alpha   90.00
_cell.angle_beta   90.00
_cell.angle_gamma   90.00
#
_symmetry.space_group_name_H-M   'P 1'
#
loop_
_entity.id
_entity.type
_entity.pdbx_description
1 polymer ?
#
loop_
_entity_poly.entity_id
_entity_poly.type
_entity_poly.pdbx_seq_one_letter_code
_entity_poly.pdbx_strand_id
1 'polypeptide(L)'
;PVKPRTPTVSASGTQGDLKVDAKDQRVRDDDRRRILEQELREAEGKLAKLQQEYNNGQPERRGDERNYQKYLDRTTELKASVSRQEADVQAIKRELAKLPPPNL
;
A
#
# COMPACT_ATOMS: atom_id res chain seq x y z
N PRO A 1 1.64 23.83 42.32
CA PRO A 1 1.84 23.52 41.66
C PRO A 1 2.29 22.57 40.79
N VAL A 2 2.36 22.27 40.53
CA VAL A 2 2.64 21.66 39.92
C VAL A 2 2.77 21.20 38.95
N LYS A 3 2.86 21.00 38.42
CA LYS A 3 2.97 20.68 37.63
C LYS A 3 3.50 20.25 36.81
N PRO A 4 3.46 19.90 36.32
CA PRO A 4 3.60 19.46 35.32
C PRO A 4 4.74 19.08 34.82
N ARG A 5 5.29 18.88 34.93
CA ARG A 5 6.25 18.54 34.62
C ARG A 5 6.53 17.46 33.88
N THR A 6 5.85 16.69 33.58
CA THR A 6 6.06 15.54 32.83
C THR A 6 6.66 15.71 31.46
N PRO A 7 6.23 16.64 30.64
CA PRO A 7 6.85 16.84 29.33
C PRO A 7 8.31 17.18 29.45
N THR A 8 8.65 17.84 30.49
CA THR A 8 10.03 18.21 30.75
C THR A 8 10.91 16.98 30.92
N VAL A 9 10.40 16.01 31.61
CA VAL A 9 11.13 14.78 31.83
C VAL A 9 11.43 14.07 30.53
N SER A 10 10.43 14.00 29.66
CA SER A 10 10.64 13.40 28.35
C SER A 10 11.72 14.10 27.56
N ALA A 11 11.69 15.39 27.59
CA ALA A 11 12.66 16.17 26.83
C ALA A 11 14.08 15.95 27.34
N SER A 12 14.22 15.82 28.63
CA SER A 12 15.56 15.74 29.18
C SER A 12 16.24 14.40 28.90
N GLY A 13 15.48 13.36 28.66
CA GLY A 13 16.07 12.06 28.43
C GLY A 13 16.48 11.80 27.00
N THR A 14 16.18 12.71 26.10
CA THR A 14 16.26 12.40 24.68
C THR A 14 17.63 12.47 24.07
N GLN A 15 18.58 13.14 24.69
CA GLN A 15 19.85 13.35 24.05
C GLN A 15 20.59 12.05 23.78
N GLY A 16 20.64 11.17 24.77
CA GLY A 16 21.25 9.86 24.59
C GLY A 16 20.37 8.94 23.78
N ASP A 17 19.07 9.06 23.94
CA ASP A 17 18.11 8.20 23.26
C ASP A 17 18.03 8.47 21.77
N LEU A 18 18.35 9.67 21.34
CA LEU A 18 18.28 10.03 19.91
C LEU A 18 19.16 9.15 19.04
N LYS A 19 20.34 8.78 19.49
CA LYS A 19 21.21 7.91 18.71
C LYS A 19 20.66 6.52 18.57
N VAL A 20 20.13 5.98 19.66
CA VAL A 20 19.50 4.67 19.65
C VAL A 20 18.25 4.72 18.79
N ASP A 21 17.46 5.80 18.96
CA ASP A 21 16.22 5.97 18.20
C ASP A 21 16.48 6.07 16.70
N ALA A 22 17.55 6.72 16.29
CA ALA A 22 17.89 6.84 14.88
C ALA A 22 18.23 5.48 14.27
N LYS A 23 18.96 4.65 15.01
CA LYS A 23 19.29 3.31 14.58
C LYS A 23 18.05 2.44 14.51
N ASP A 24 17.23 2.50 15.55
CA ASP A 24 15.98 1.76 15.61
C ASP A 24 15.03 2.22 14.48
N GLN A 25 15.03 3.52 14.21
CA GLN A 25 14.20 4.07 13.16
C GLN A 25 14.60 3.53 11.79
N ARG A 26 15.89 3.39 11.54
CA ARG A 26 16.36 2.81 10.27
C ARG A 26 15.93 1.36 10.11
N VAL A 27 16.02 0.60 11.20
CA VAL A 27 15.56 -0.79 11.18
C VAL A 27 14.08 -0.85 10.87
N ARG A 28 13.29 -0.02 11.53
CA ARG A 28 11.86 0.04 11.28
C ARG A 28 11.55 0.46 9.84
N ASP A 29 12.29 1.43 9.33
CA ASP A 29 12.10 1.89 7.95
C ASP A 29 12.45 0.78 6.95
N ASP A 30 13.50 0.03 7.21
CA ASP A 30 13.88 -1.09 6.35
C ASP A 30 12.84 -2.19 6.40
N ASP A 31 12.31 -2.49 7.58
CA ASP A 31 11.26 -3.49 7.73
C ASP A 31 9.99 -3.03 7.01
N ARG A 32 9.63 -1.77 7.18
CA ARG A 32 8.47 -1.21 6.51
C ARG A 32 8.63 -1.25 4.99
N ARG A 33 9.81 -0.95 4.51
CA ARG A 33 10.11 -1.02 3.08
C ARG A 33 9.90 -2.44 2.54
N ARG A 34 10.40 -3.43 3.26
CA ARG A 34 10.22 -4.83 2.83
C ARG A 34 8.75 -5.23 2.78
N ILE A 35 8.00 -4.82 3.79
CA ILE A 35 6.56 -5.09 3.84
C ILE A 35 5.84 -4.42 2.67
N LEU A 36 6.15 -3.14 2.45
CA LEU A 36 5.51 -2.40 1.36
C LEU A 36 5.89 -2.94 -0.01
N GLU A 37 7.13 -3.36 -0.18
CA GLU A 37 7.56 -3.98 -1.43
C GLU A 37 6.83 -5.29 -1.68
N GLN A 38 6.62 -6.07 -0.63
CA GLN A 38 5.85 -7.30 -0.73
C GLN A 38 4.40 -6.99 -1.10
N GLU A 39 3.81 -6.01 -0.42
CA GLU A 39 2.44 -5.58 -0.72
C GLU A 39 2.32 -5.07 -2.14
N LEU A 40 3.34 -4.35 -2.60
CA LEU A 40 3.35 -3.83 -3.97
C LEU A 40 3.34 -4.97 -4.98
N ARG A 41 4.18 -5.97 -4.78
CA ARG A 41 4.23 -7.12 -5.69
C ARG A 41 2.88 -7.83 -5.73
N GLU A 42 2.26 -8.00 -4.57
CA GLU A 42 0.94 -8.65 -4.51
C GLU A 42 -0.12 -7.80 -5.19
N ALA A 43 -0.07 -6.50 -4.96
CA ALA A 43 -1.04 -5.57 -5.56
C ALA A 43 -0.88 -5.52 -7.08
N GLU A 44 0.36 -5.50 -7.56
CA GLU A 44 0.62 -5.50 -8.99
C GLU A 44 0.20 -6.81 -9.65
N GLY A 45 0.42 -7.94 -8.97
CA GLY A 45 -0.03 -9.23 -9.45
C GLY A 45 -1.55 -9.29 -9.56
N LYS A 46 -2.22 -8.76 -8.56
CA LYS A 46 -3.68 -8.70 -8.57
C LYS A 46 -4.19 -7.80 -9.69
N LEU A 47 -3.52 -6.65 -9.88
CA LEU A 47 -3.87 -5.74 -10.96
C LEU A 47 -3.72 -6.42 -12.32
N ALA A 48 -2.61 -7.14 -12.52
CA ALA A 48 -2.37 -7.83 -13.78
C ALA A 48 -3.48 -8.85 -14.07
N LYS A 49 -3.91 -9.58 -13.05
CA LYS A 49 -5.01 -10.55 -13.22
C LYS A 49 -6.32 -9.86 -13.57
N LEU A 50 -6.61 -8.76 -12.90
CA LEU A 50 -7.83 -8.00 -13.18
C LEU A 50 -7.81 -7.42 -14.59
N GLN A 51 -6.68 -6.90 -15.02
CA GLN A 51 -6.54 -6.37 -16.38
C GLN A 51 -6.70 -7.46 -17.42
N GLN A 52 -6.17 -8.62 -17.15
CA GLN A 52 -6.28 -9.76 -18.05
C GLN A 52 -7.75 -10.21 -18.14
N GLU A 53 -8.43 -10.27 -17.01
CA GLU A 53 -9.81 -10.66 -16.96
C GLU A 53 -10.72 -9.63 -17.65
N TYR A 54 -10.41 -8.35 -17.43
CA TYR A 54 -11.15 -7.27 -18.06
C TYR A 54 -10.96 -7.24 -19.58
N ASN A 55 -9.77 -7.57 -20.04
CA ASN A 55 -9.42 -7.71 -21.45
C ASN A 55 -9.86 -6.49 -22.29
N ASN A 56 -9.44 -5.32 -21.86
CA ASN A 56 -9.74 -4.05 -22.55
C ASN A 56 -11.24 -3.82 -22.79
N GLY A 57 -12.04 -4.20 -21.84
CA GLY A 57 -13.48 -4.01 -21.91
C GLY A 57 -14.24 -5.13 -22.61
N GLN A 58 -13.55 -6.21 -22.94
CA GLN A 58 -14.14 -7.36 -23.61
C GLN A 58 -13.76 -8.65 -22.88
N PRO A 59 -14.17 -8.81 -21.61
CA PRO A 59 -13.87 -10.03 -20.90
C PRO A 59 -14.55 -11.23 -21.57
N GLU A 60 -13.95 -12.40 -21.37
CA GLU A 60 -14.52 -13.62 -21.90
C GLU A 60 -15.89 -13.88 -21.30
N ARG A 61 -16.84 -14.25 -22.14
CA ARG A 61 -18.18 -14.58 -21.65
C ARG A 61 -18.16 -15.92 -20.96
N ARG A 62 -18.82 -15.95 -19.82
CA ARG A 62 -18.94 -17.20 -19.05
C ARG A 62 -20.20 -17.94 -19.47
N GLY A 63 -20.14 -19.27 -19.37
CA GLY A 63 -21.27 -20.08 -19.73
C GLY A 63 -22.50 -19.85 -18.89
N ASP A 64 -22.33 -19.32 -17.67
CA ASP A 64 -23.43 -19.02 -16.77
C ASP A 64 -24.03 -17.64 -17.02
N GLU A 65 -23.47 -16.87 -17.93
CA GLU A 65 -23.97 -15.52 -18.27
C GLU A 65 -24.93 -15.60 -19.44
N ARG A 66 -26.11 -16.13 -19.16
CA ARG A 66 -27.15 -16.24 -20.19
C ARG A 66 -27.69 -14.90 -20.62
N ASN A 67 -27.70 -13.96 -19.70
CA ASN A 67 -28.22 -12.63 -19.92
C ASN A 67 -27.06 -11.72 -20.27
N TYR A 68 -27.14 -11.08 -21.41
CA TYR A 68 -26.12 -10.15 -21.85
C TYR A 68 -25.92 -9.01 -20.85
N GLN A 69 -26.96 -8.65 -20.12
CA GLN A 69 -26.88 -7.60 -19.10
C GLN A 69 -25.89 -8.02 -17.98
N LYS A 70 -25.90 -9.29 -17.60
CA LYS A 70 -24.95 -9.78 -16.59
C LYS A 70 -23.51 -9.63 -17.08
N TYR A 71 -23.30 -9.90 -18.35
CA TYR A 71 -21.97 -9.72 -18.94
C TYR A 71 -21.55 -8.24 -18.90
N LEU A 72 -22.46 -7.33 -19.25
CA LEU A 72 -22.17 -5.90 -19.20
C LEU A 72 -21.90 -5.44 -17.77
N ASP A 73 -22.68 -5.93 -16.82
CA ASP A 73 -22.50 -5.59 -15.40
C ASP A 73 -21.15 -6.07 -14.90
N ARG A 74 -20.75 -7.28 -15.26
CA ARG A 74 -19.45 -7.81 -14.87
C ARG A 74 -18.33 -6.99 -15.50
N THR A 75 -18.47 -6.60 -16.75
CA THR A 75 -17.51 -5.75 -17.44
C THR A 75 -17.34 -4.43 -16.71
N THR A 76 -18.43 -3.81 -16.30
CA THR A 76 -18.41 -2.57 -15.54
C THR A 76 -17.73 -2.76 -14.19
N GLU A 77 -18.03 -3.86 -13.52
CA GLU A 77 -17.40 -4.16 -12.23
C GLU A 77 -15.90 -4.40 -12.38
N LEU A 78 -15.49 -5.09 -13.42
CA LEU A 78 -14.08 -5.33 -13.68
C LEU A 78 -13.35 -4.02 -13.95
N LYS A 79 -13.97 -3.13 -14.71
CA LYS A 79 -13.40 -1.81 -14.96
C LYS A 79 -13.17 -1.06 -13.66
N ALA A 80 -14.17 -1.06 -12.79
CA ALA A 80 -14.07 -0.40 -11.49
C ALA A 80 -13.01 -1.04 -10.61
N SER A 81 -12.92 -2.37 -10.65
CA SER A 81 -11.91 -3.10 -9.88
C SER A 81 -10.50 -2.79 -10.36
N VAL A 82 -10.31 -2.71 -11.66
CA VAL A 82 -9.01 -2.32 -12.23
C VAL A 82 -8.63 -0.93 -11.75
N SER A 83 -9.55 0.03 -11.81
CA SER A 83 -9.28 1.39 -11.36
C SER A 83 -8.92 1.44 -9.88
N ARG A 84 -9.65 0.71 -9.05
CA ARG A 84 -9.37 0.67 -7.61
C ARG A 84 -8.00 0.04 -7.34
N GLN A 85 -7.69 -1.03 -8.06
CA GLN A 85 -6.42 -1.70 -7.86
C GLN A 85 -5.25 -0.86 -8.34
N GLU A 86 -5.44 -0.11 -9.42
CA GLU A 86 -4.43 0.86 -9.87
C GLU A 86 -4.18 1.92 -8.80
N ALA A 87 -5.25 2.40 -8.18
CA ALA A 87 -5.12 3.38 -7.11
C ALA A 87 -4.37 2.79 -5.92
N ASP A 88 -4.64 1.53 -5.57
CA ASP A 88 -3.93 0.85 -4.49
C ASP A 88 -2.44 0.74 -4.79
N VAL A 89 -2.09 0.34 -6.01
CA VAL A 89 -0.69 0.25 -6.42
C VAL A 89 -0.01 1.61 -6.28
N GLN A 90 -0.67 2.67 -6.75
CA GLN A 90 -0.09 4.02 -6.67
C GLN A 90 0.05 4.47 -5.21
N ALA A 91 -0.90 4.11 -4.35
CA ALA A 91 -0.82 4.46 -2.93
C ALA A 91 0.37 3.78 -2.27
N ILE A 92 0.60 2.51 -2.56
CA ILE A 92 1.76 1.79 -2.00
C ILE A 92 3.06 2.42 -2.50
N LYS A 93 3.13 2.75 -3.78
CA LYS A 93 4.31 3.41 -4.34
C LYS A 93 4.58 4.74 -3.65
N ARG A 94 3.54 5.51 -3.36
CA ARG A 94 3.69 6.77 -2.64
C ARG A 94 4.23 6.56 -1.23
N GLU A 95 3.74 5.51 -0.55
CA GLU A 95 4.25 5.20 0.78
C GLU A 95 5.71 4.81 0.74
N LEU A 96 6.11 4.03 -0.24
CA LEU A 96 7.51 3.68 -0.43
C LEU A 96 8.37 4.91 -0.70
N ALA A 97 7.85 5.83 -1.48
CA ALA A 97 8.59 7.06 -1.81
C ALA A 97 8.81 7.96 -0.61
N LYS A 98 7.97 7.84 0.42
CA LYS A 98 8.12 8.63 1.65
C LYS A 98 9.21 8.10 2.56
N LEU A 99 9.62 6.86 2.38
CA LEU A 99 10.65 6.29 3.22
C LEU A 99 12.02 6.83 2.79
N PRO A 100 12.94 6.99 3.74
CA PRO A 100 14.29 7.39 3.36
C PRO A 100 14.95 6.32 2.48
N PRO A 101 15.93 6.71 1.67
CA PRO A 101 16.59 5.73 0.81
C PRO A 101 17.23 4.62 1.64
N PRO A 102 17.32 3.41 1.08
CA PRO A 102 17.95 2.32 1.82
C PRO A 102 19.38 2.65 2.12
N ASN A 103 19.81 2.19 3.26
CA ASN A 103 21.17 2.39 3.71
C ASN A 103 22.07 1.38 3.01
N LEU A 104 22.98 1.87 2.19
CA LEU A 104 23.87 1.01 1.41
C LEU A 104 25.19 0.76 2.12
#